data_63f76e3ff9ada1c758644d781edd33c4
#
_entry.id   63f76e3ff9ada1c758644d781edd33c4
#
_cell.length_a   1.000
_cell.length_b   1.000
_cell.length_c   1.000
_cell.angle_alpha   90.00
_cell.angle_beta   90.00
_cell.angle_gamma   90.00
#
_symmetry.space_group_name_H-M   'P 1'
#
loop_
_entity.id
_entity.type
_entity.pdbx_description
1 polymer ?
#
loop_
_entity_poly.entity_id
_entity_poly.type
_entity_poly.pdbx_seq_one_letter_code
_entity_poly.pdbx_strand_id
1 'polypeptide(L)'
;FLIDLIDRSNCRLIFLSSANVFDTFEHFPSYEYDKTLSESIYGRFKIKIENDLLRLPPAKFVLARLPMVYGNHSPRIQELDQAINTNQPIEVFPNTIINVNNDIKLSQQIHYIINQQLTGIFHLGSTDLIHHFDFIKLMVQRRYQRKAIYKQVYTTNQMRYMAVLAKENKLPNNLLFSYTEILDDLTLVKKDF
;
A
#
# COMPACT_ATOMS: atom_id res chain seq x y z
N PHE A 1 14.10 8.27 21.70
CA PHE A 1 13.82 7.22 22.71
C PHE A 1 13.65 5.83 22.09
N LEU A 2 12.65 5.59 21.19
CA LEU A 2 12.42 4.24 20.62
C LEU A 2 13.63 3.76 19.80
N ILE A 3 14.21 4.61 18.97
CA ILE A 3 15.39 4.32 18.16
C ILE A 3 16.60 3.97 19.07
N ASP A 4 16.84 4.75 20.11
CA ASP A 4 17.92 4.48 21.08
C ASP A 4 17.70 3.17 21.84
N LEU A 5 16.45 2.84 22.16
CA LEU A 5 16.10 1.57 22.79
C LEU A 5 16.43 0.39 21.89
N ILE A 6 16.05 0.47 20.60
CA ILE A 6 16.32 -0.57 19.62
C ILE A 6 17.81 -0.73 19.36
N ASP A 7 18.53 0.36 19.25
CA ASP A 7 19.97 0.34 19.05
C ASP A 7 20.71 -0.40 20.19
N ARG A 8 20.30 -0.15 21.44
CA ARG A 8 20.90 -0.73 22.64
C ARG A 8 20.36 -2.12 23.03
N SER A 9 19.24 -2.55 22.45
CA SER A 9 18.60 -3.83 22.75
C SER A 9 18.90 -4.87 21.68
N ASN A 10 18.58 -6.13 21.97
CA ASN A 10 18.59 -7.20 20.95
C ASN A 10 17.27 -7.29 20.17
N CYS A 11 16.55 -6.18 20.06
CA CYS A 11 15.28 -6.07 19.33
C CYS A 11 15.50 -5.61 17.89
N ARG A 12 14.52 -5.94 17.05
CA ARG A 12 14.40 -5.44 15.68
C ARG A 12 13.06 -4.76 15.53
N LEU A 13 13.03 -3.59 14.88
CA LEU A 13 11.82 -2.84 14.60
C LEU A 13 11.32 -3.14 13.18
N ILE A 14 10.05 -3.46 13.05
CA ILE A 14 9.35 -3.47 11.76
C ILE A 14 8.50 -2.21 11.69
N PHE A 15 8.87 -1.31 10.78
CA PHE A 15 8.17 -0.05 10.58
C PHE A 15 7.33 -0.10 9.31
N LEU A 16 6.02 0.03 9.46
CA LEU A 16 5.10 0.14 8.32
C LEU A 16 5.08 1.59 7.84
N SER A 17 5.77 1.84 6.74
CA SER A 17 5.79 3.11 6.04
C SER A 17 4.72 3.14 4.92
N SER A 18 4.82 4.06 3.98
CA SER A 18 3.79 4.30 2.97
C SER A 18 4.39 4.73 1.63
N ALA A 19 3.70 4.47 0.54
CA ALA A 19 4.00 5.04 -0.78
C ALA A 19 4.01 6.59 -0.79
N ASN A 20 3.34 7.23 0.18
CA ASN A 20 3.33 8.69 0.32
C ASN A 20 4.71 9.31 0.61
N VAL A 21 5.74 8.51 0.92
CA VAL A 21 7.12 9.02 1.02
C VAL A 21 7.68 9.44 -0.34
N PHE A 22 6.99 9.10 -1.43
CA PHE A 22 7.35 9.41 -2.81
C PHE A 22 6.34 10.33 -3.51
N ASP A 23 5.44 11.00 -2.79
CA ASP A 23 4.32 11.75 -3.40
C ASP A 23 4.74 12.94 -4.26
N THR A 24 6.02 13.32 -4.24
CA THR A 24 6.59 14.33 -5.14
C THR A 24 7.12 13.73 -6.46
N PHE A 25 7.40 12.42 -6.50
CA PHE A 25 7.93 11.75 -7.69
C PHE A 25 6.82 10.98 -8.40
N GLU A 26 6.05 11.69 -9.21
CA GLU A 26 4.81 11.18 -9.76
C GLU A 26 4.91 10.57 -11.16
N HIS A 27 6.07 10.63 -11.81
CA HIS A 27 6.19 10.25 -13.23
C HIS A 27 6.42 8.74 -13.46
N PHE A 28 6.88 8.01 -12.43
CA PHE A 28 7.19 6.58 -12.49
C PHE A 28 6.89 5.92 -11.14
N PRO A 29 6.64 4.60 -11.10
CA PRO A 29 6.58 3.87 -9.83
C PRO A 29 7.93 3.96 -9.12
N SER A 30 7.90 3.97 -7.79
CA SER A 30 9.11 4.07 -6.96
C SER A 30 9.60 2.71 -6.51
N TYR A 31 10.92 2.58 -6.38
CA TYR A 31 11.62 1.39 -5.92
C TYR A 31 12.31 1.62 -4.57
N GLU A 32 12.86 0.56 -3.96
CA GLU A 32 13.33 0.57 -2.57
C GLU A 32 14.40 1.64 -2.27
N TYR A 33 15.30 1.87 -3.23
CA TYR A 33 16.44 2.80 -3.06
C TYR A 33 16.24 4.16 -3.72
N ASP A 34 15.04 4.43 -4.22
CA ASP A 34 14.72 5.74 -4.74
C ASP A 34 14.68 6.79 -3.63
N LYS A 35 15.05 8.01 -3.97
CA LYS A 35 15.04 9.13 -3.04
C LYS A 35 13.62 9.43 -2.59
N THR A 36 13.42 9.45 -1.28
CA THR A 36 12.13 9.85 -0.70
C THR A 36 11.99 11.37 -0.66
N LEU A 37 10.85 11.87 -1.09
CA LEU A 37 10.46 13.27 -0.98
C LEU A 37 8.93 13.35 -0.96
N SER A 38 8.37 14.12 -0.02
CA SER A 38 6.93 14.26 0.14
C SER A 38 6.55 15.69 0.48
N GLU A 39 5.47 16.17 -0.10
CA GLU A 39 4.85 17.45 0.22
C GLU A 39 3.81 17.32 1.33
N SER A 40 3.24 16.13 1.51
CA SER A 40 2.25 15.88 2.56
C SER A 40 2.88 15.84 3.95
N ILE A 41 2.14 16.31 4.96
CA ILE A 41 2.56 16.23 6.37
C ILE A 41 2.80 14.77 6.76
N TYR A 42 1.90 13.88 6.33
CA TYR A 42 2.00 12.45 6.61
C TYR A 42 3.25 11.81 6.00
N GLY A 43 3.53 12.07 4.72
CA GLY A 43 4.71 11.53 4.05
C GLY A 43 6.01 12.06 4.66
N ARG A 44 6.10 13.38 4.95
CA ARG A 44 7.26 13.97 5.65
C ARG A 44 7.50 13.36 7.01
N PHE A 45 6.43 13.10 7.77
CA PHE A 45 6.54 12.41 9.06
C PHE A 45 7.10 10.99 8.90
N LYS A 46 6.60 10.23 7.90
CA LYS A 46 7.12 8.90 7.60
C LYS A 46 8.60 8.93 7.19
N ILE A 47 8.98 9.87 6.31
CA ILE A 47 10.38 10.07 5.88
C ILE A 47 11.30 10.35 7.08
N LYS A 48 10.86 11.17 8.03
CA LYS A 48 11.64 11.45 9.24
C LYS A 48 11.96 10.17 10.01
N ILE A 49 10.98 9.31 10.21
CA ILE A 49 11.18 8.03 10.92
C ILE A 49 12.06 7.09 10.08
N GLU A 50 11.84 7.02 8.75
CA GLU A 50 12.70 6.22 7.87
C GLU A 50 14.16 6.64 7.97
N ASN A 51 14.44 7.96 7.93
CA ASN A 51 15.80 8.48 8.06
C ASN A 51 16.44 8.14 9.40
N ASP A 52 15.69 8.12 10.48
CA ASP A 52 16.18 7.72 11.80
C ASP A 52 16.50 6.21 11.84
N LEU A 53 15.65 5.37 11.23
CA LEU A 53 15.87 3.93 11.13
C LEU A 53 17.07 3.58 10.25
N LEU A 54 17.26 4.28 9.14
CA LEU A 54 18.36 4.06 8.19
C LEU A 54 19.74 4.38 8.78
N ARG A 55 19.81 5.04 9.95
CA ARG A 55 21.06 5.25 10.71
C ARG A 55 21.43 4.05 11.58
N LEU A 56 20.47 3.16 11.84
CA LEU A 56 20.72 1.92 12.59
C LEU A 56 21.42 0.87 11.72
N PRO A 57 22.14 -0.09 12.33
CA PRO A 57 22.62 -1.25 11.60
C PRO A 57 21.47 -1.96 10.86
N PRO A 58 21.68 -2.45 9.62
CA PRO A 58 20.62 -3.10 8.84
C PRO A 58 19.89 -4.24 9.55
N ALA A 59 20.59 -4.96 10.45
CA ALA A 59 20.01 -6.04 11.24
C ALA A 59 18.94 -5.57 12.25
N LYS A 60 18.86 -4.28 12.54
CA LYS A 60 18.00 -3.71 13.57
C LYS A 60 16.63 -3.28 13.07
N PHE A 61 16.40 -3.25 11.75
CA PHE A 61 15.12 -2.80 11.23
C PHE A 61 14.62 -3.54 9.98
N VAL A 62 13.33 -3.48 9.82
CA VAL A 62 12.60 -3.71 8.57
C VAL A 62 11.80 -2.45 8.28
N LEU A 63 11.97 -1.89 7.09
CA LEU A 63 11.22 -0.75 6.61
C LEU A 63 10.32 -1.22 5.48
N ALA A 64 9.03 -1.38 5.78
CA ALA A 64 8.03 -1.86 4.84
C ALA A 64 7.20 -0.68 4.30
N ARG A 65 7.40 -0.30 3.04
CA ARG A 65 6.59 0.72 2.37
C ARG A 65 5.39 0.06 1.73
N LEU A 66 4.22 0.54 2.10
CA LEU A 66 2.95 -0.02 1.71
C LEU A 66 2.26 0.85 0.67
N PRO A 67 1.67 0.26 -0.38
CA PRO A 67 0.75 0.96 -1.28
C PRO A 67 -0.60 1.19 -0.59
N MET A 68 -1.66 1.36 -1.37
CA MET A 68 -3.02 1.33 -0.84
C MET A 68 -3.35 -0.08 -0.33
N VAL A 69 -3.64 -0.19 0.96
CA VAL A 69 -4.03 -1.46 1.59
C VAL A 69 -5.55 -1.48 1.78
N TYR A 70 -6.17 -2.56 1.36
CA TYR A 70 -7.58 -2.83 1.49
C TYR A 70 -7.80 -4.02 2.44
N GLY A 71 -8.81 -3.93 3.26
CA GLY A 71 -9.26 -5.04 4.12
C GLY A 71 -10.78 -4.97 4.23
N ASN A 72 -11.45 -6.08 4.43
CA ASN A 72 -12.92 -6.12 4.45
C ASN A 72 -13.54 -5.16 5.47
N HIS A 73 -12.81 -4.82 6.52
CA HIS A 73 -13.23 -3.88 7.57
C HIS A 73 -12.41 -2.58 7.54
N SER A 74 -11.62 -2.34 6.49
CA SER A 74 -10.82 -1.12 6.38
C SER A 74 -11.72 0.11 6.16
N PRO A 75 -11.28 1.31 6.59
CA PRO A 75 -12.02 2.54 6.33
C PRO A 75 -12.39 2.73 4.86
N ARG A 76 -11.48 2.38 3.94
CA ARG A 76 -11.73 2.48 2.49
C ARG A 76 -12.90 1.63 2.02
N ILE A 77 -13.01 0.39 2.52
CA ILE A 77 -14.14 -0.49 2.19
C ILE A 77 -15.41 0.00 2.87
N GLN A 78 -15.35 0.49 4.11
CA GLN A 78 -16.50 1.07 4.80
C GLN A 78 -17.03 2.31 4.07
N GLU A 79 -16.16 3.19 3.56
CA GLU A 79 -16.55 4.34 2.73
C GLU A 79 -17.24 3.90 1.45
N LEU A 80 -16.73 2.86 0.76
CA LEU A 80 -17.38 2.28 -0.41
C LEU A 80 -18.74 1.66 -0.07
N ASP A 81 -18.83 0.87 1.00
CA ASP A 81 -20.07 0.27 1.51
C ASP A 81 -21.12 1.37 1.79
N GLN A 82 -20.71 2.45 2.45
CA GLN A 82 -21.59 3.58 2.74
C GLN A 82 -22.05 4.28 1.46
N ALA A 83 -21.13 4.62 0.55
CA ALA A 83 -21.45 5.31 -0.69
C ALA A 83 -22.44 4.51 -1.55
N ILE A 84 -22.22 3.19 -1.67
CA ILE A 84 -23.13 2.29 -2.42
C ILE A 84 -24.51 2.20 -1.75
N ASN A 85 -24.57 2.07 -0.42
CA ASN A 85 -25.82 1.91 0.31
C ASN A 85 -26.65 3.20 0.32
N THR A 86 -25.99 4.37 0.32
CA THR A 86 -26.65 5.68 0.33
C THR A 86 -26.76 6.32 -1.06
N ASN A 87 -26.34 5.60 -2.11
CA ASN A 87 -26.30 6.08 -3.49
C ASN A 87 -25.52 7.41 -3.66
N GLN A 88 -24.46 7.56 -2.89
CA GLN A 88 -23.56 8.72 -2.95
C GLN A 88 -22.43 8.50 -3.97
N PRO A 89 -21.87 9.57 -4.56
CA PRO A 89 -20.78 9.46 -5.50
C PRO A 89 -19.50 8.94 -4.82
N ILE A 90 -18.84 7.99 -5.47
CA ILE A 90 -17.54 7.48 -5.07
C ILE A 90 -16.47 8.34 -5.75
N GLU A 91 -15.58 8.96 -4.96
CA GLU A 91 -14.44 9.69 -5.52
C GLU A 91 -13.40 8.73 -6.12
N VAL A 92 -13.01 9.00 -7.36
CA VAL A 92 -12.02 8.23 -8.10
C VAL A 92 -11.02 9.15 -8.78
N PHE A 93 -9.79 8.68 -8.93
CA PHE A 93 -8.67 9.45 -9.48
C PHE A 93 -8.20 8.82 -10.80
N PRO A 94 -8.75 9.23 -11.96
CA PRO A 94 -8.46 8.57 -13.25
C PRO A 94 -6.98 8.66 -13.67
N ASN A 95 -6.31 9.76 -13.32
CA ASN A 95 -4.89 9.99 -13.65
C ASN A 95 -3.92 9.36 -12.63
N THR A 96 -4.41 8.64 -11.64
CA THR A 96 -3.56 8.03 -10.62
C THR A 96 -3.39 6.55 -10.89
N ILE A 97 -2.13 6.12 -11.06
CA ILE A 97 -1.73 4.73 -11.20
C ILE A 97 -1.24 4.24 -9.84
N ILE A 98 -1.73 3.09 -9.42
CA ILE A 98 -1.46 2.50 -8.11
C ILE A 98 -1.03 1.03 -8.26
N ASN A 99 -0.35 0.52 -7.26
CA ASN A 99 -0.41 -0.88 -6.89
C ASN A 99 -1.15 -1.02 -5.55
N VAL A 100 -1.52 -2.22 -5.17
CA VAL A 100 -2.41 -2.46 -4.03
C VAL A 100 -1.94 -3.64 -3.19
N ASN A 101 -2.43 -3.70 -1.96
CA ASN A 101 -2.30 -4.86 -1.09
C ASN A 101 -3.60 -5.05 -0.31
N ASN A 102 -3.76 -6.19 0.38
CA ASN A 102 -4.80 -6.38 1.37
C ASN A 102 -4.20 -6.78 2.73
N ASP A 103 -5.02 -6.76 3.76
CA ASP A 103 -4.64 -7.08 5.13
C ASP A 103 -4.15 -8.54 5.26
N ILE A 104 -4.76 -9.48 4.55
CA ILE A 104 -4.40 -10.91 4.56
C ILE A 104 -3.02 -11.12 3.95
N LYS A 105 -2.80 -10.66 2.71
CA LYS A 105 -1.52 -10.79 2.01
C LYS A 105 -0.40 -10.05 2.75
N LEU A 106 -0.69 -8.84 3.24
CA LEU A 106 0.26 -8.07 4.05
C LEU A 106 0.67 -8.84 5.31
N SER A 107 -0.29 -9.43 6.04
CA SER A 107 0.00 -10.23 7.23
C SER A 107 0.89 -11.44 6.90
N GLN A 108 0.64 -12.12 5.78
CA GLN A 108 1.46 -13.24 5.31
C GLN A 108 2.89 -12.80 4.97
N GLN A 109 3.05 -11.67 4.25
CA GLN A 109 4.35 -11.10 3.92
C GLN A 109 5.14 -10.70 5.17
N ILE A 110 4.51 -10.00 6.13
CA ILE A 110 5.14 -9.61 7.40
C ILE A 110 5.51 -10.84 8.23
N HIS A 111 4.62 -11.83 8.32
CA HIS A 111 4.91 -13.09 9.02
C HIS A 111 6.15 -13.79 8.45
N TYR A 112 6.25 -13.87 7.12
CA TYR A 112 7.41 -14.44 6.46
C TYR A 112 8.70 -13.65 6.77
N ILE A 113 8.66 -12.31 6.68
CA ILE A 113 9.80 -11.43 7.02
C ILE A 113 10.28 -11.67 8.44
N ILE A 114 9.35 -11.85 9.39
CA ILE A 114 9.67 -12.14 10.80
C ILE A 114 10.35 -13.50 10.93
N ASN A 115 9.74 -14.54 10.38
CA ASN A 115 10.21 -15.92 10.53
C ASN A 115 11.57 -16.17 9.85
N GLN A 116 11.78 -15.55 8.69
CA GLN A 116 13.06 -15.64 7.97
C GLN A 116 14.09 -14.62 8.44
N GLN A 117 13.78 -13.84 9.48
CA GLN A 117 14.65 -12.81 10.04
C GLN A 117 15.18 -11.83 9.00
N LEU A 118 14.39 -11.54 7.94
CA LEU A 118 14.78 -10.62 6.89
C LEU A 118 14.91 -9.19 7.42
N THR A 119 15.76 -8.39 6.79
CA THR A 119 16.06 -7.01 7.19
C THR A 119 16.15 -6.07 6.00
N GLY A 120 16.11 -4.75 6.27
CA GLY A 120 16.24 -3.71 5.26
C GLY A 120 14.91 -3.20 4.75
N ILE A 121 14.90 -2.73 3.49
CA ILE A 121 13.74 -2.07 2.88
C ILE A 121 12.94 -3.07 2.04
N PHE A 122 11.62 -3.00 2.15
CA PHE A 122 10.65 -3.80 1.39
C PHE A 122 9.56 -2.91 0.83
N HIS A 123 9.18 -3.15 -0.42
CA HIS A 123 7.94 -2.65 -1.01
C HIS A 123 6.94 -3.82 -1.05
N LEU A 124 5.86 -3.69 -0.26
CA LEU A 124 4.91 -4.79 -0.06
C LEU A 124 3.57 -4.46 -0.74
N GLY A 125 3.46 -4.80 -2.02
CA GLY A 125 2.26 -4.59 -2.81
C GLY A 125 2.17 -5.56 -3.98
N SER A 126 1.11 -5.41 -4.78
CA SER A 126 0.97 -6.16 -6.03
C SER A 126 2.14 -5.87 -6.98
N THR A 127 2.51 -6.86 -7.78
CA THR A 127 3.63 -6.78 -8.73
C THR A 127 3.30 -5.99 -9.99
N ASP A 128 2.03 -5.69 -10.19
CA ASP A 128 1.46 -5.00 -11.34
C ASP A 128 0.77 -3.69 -10.93
N LEU A 129 0.41 -2.91 -11.92
CA LEU A 129 -0.13 -1.57 -11.78
C LEU A 129 -1.53 -1.50 -12.39
N ILE A 130 -2.37 -0.62 -11.83
CA ILE A 130 -3.71 -0.34 -12.33
C ILE A 130 -4.07 1.13 -12.09
N HIS A 131 -4.91 1.71 -12.95
CA HIS A 131 -5.52 3.00 -12.66
C HIS A 131 -6.44 2.91 -11.44
N HIS A 132 -6.35 3.87 -10.53
CA HIS A 132 -7.21 3.91 -9.35
C HIS A 132 -8.70 3.80 -9.70
N PHE A 133 -9.14 4.54 -10.74
CA PHE A 133 -10.53 4.45 -11.21
C PHE A 133 -10.91 3.03 -11.63
N ASP A 134 -10.08 2.37 -12.43
CA ASP A 134 -10.37 1.03 -12.92
C ASP A 134 -10.40 0.01 -11.78
N PHE A 135 -9.49 0.13 -10.82
CA PHE A 135 -9.47 -0.73 -9.63
C PHE A 135 -10.77 -0.60 -8.81
N ILE A 136 -11.19 0.63 -8.50
CA ILE A 136 -12.42 0.89 -7.76
C ILE A 136 -13.65 0.41 -8.55
N LYS A 137 -13.70 0.66 -9.86
CA LYS A 137 -14.78 0.20 -10.74
C LYS A 137 -14.91 -1.32 -10.75
N LEU A 138 -13.80 -2.03 -10.91
CA LEU A 138 -13.77 -3.50 -10.86
C LEU A 138 -14.19 -4.03 -9.49
N MET A 139 -13.72 -3.41 -8.40
CA MET A 139 -14.10 -3.78 -7.04
C MET A 139 -15.60 -3.60 -6.82
N VAL A 140 -16.15 -2.46 -7.20
CA VAL A 140 -17.60 -2.20 -7.09
C VAL A 140 -18.40 -3.21 -7.91
N GLN A 141 -17.99 -3.48 -9.13
CA GLN A 141 -18.64 -4.41 -10.02
C GLN A 141 -18.69 -5.84 -9.45
N ARG A 142 -17.55 -6.32 -8.93
CA ARG A 142 -17.43 -7.68 -8.40
C ARG A 142 -18.07 -7.85 -7.03
N ARG A 143 -17.88 -6.85 -6.12
CA ARG A 143 -18.32 -6.93 -4.73
C ARG A 143 -19.81 -6.63 -4.55
N TYR A 144 -20.35 -5.64 -5.28
CA TYR A 144 -21.72 -5.15 -5.04
C TYR A 144 -22.70 -5.54 -6.16
N GLN A 145 -22.21 -5.89 -7.35
CA GLN A 145 -23.05 -6.21 -8.52
C GLN A 145 -24.09 -5.11 -8.82
N ARG A 146 -23.75 -3.85 -8.50
CA ARG A 146 -24.61 -2.68 -8.65
C ARG A 146 -23.91 -1.61 -9.49
N LYS A 147 -24.70 -0.74 -10.10
CA LYS A 147 -24.18 0.50 -10.70
C LYS A 147 -23.85 1.48 -9.59
N ALA A 148 -22.70 2.17 -9.70
CA ALA A 148 -22.31 3.24 -8.80
C ALA A 148 -22.16 4.56 -9.54
N ILE A 149 -22.29 5.64 -8.83
CA ILE A 149 -22.00 6.99 -9.32
C ILE A 149 -20.53 7.28 -9.00
N TYR A 150 -19.77 7.70 -10.00
CA TYR A 150 -18.35 8.03 -9.82
C TYR A 150 -18.14 9.55 -9.99
N LYS A 151 -17.48 10.16 -8.99
CA LYS A 151 -17.00 11.52 -9.05
C LYS A 151 -15.52 11.48 -9.41
N GLN A 152 -15.18 11.83 -10.65
CA GLN A 152 -13.80 11.89 -11.10
C GLN A 152 -13.11 13.13 -10.54
N VAL A 153 -12.01 12.92 -9.85
CA VAL A 153 -11.17 13.98 -9.27
C VAL A 153 -9.82 13.96 -9.95
N TYR A 154 -9.40 15.09 -10.48
CA TYR A 154 -8.11 15.30 -11.13
C TYR A 154 -7.28 16.24 -10.26
N THR A 155 -6.22 15.73 -9.68
CA THR A 155 -5.27 16.54 -8.88
C THR A 155 -4.31 17.32 -9.77
N THR A 156 -3.96 16.74 -10.93
CA THR A 156 -3.14 17.35 -11.98
C THR A 156 -3.64 16.89 -13.35
N ASN A 157 -3.19 17.53 -14.42
CA ASN A 157 -3.46 17.10 -15.80
C ASN A 157 -2.53 15.98 -16.29
N GLN A 158 -1.54 15.61 -15.48
CA GLN A 158 -0.55 14.57 -15.81
C GLN A 158 -0.87 13.25 -15.11
N MET A 159 -0.37 12.16 -15.68
CA MET A 159 -0.40 10.86 -15.05
C MET A 159 0.47 10.86 -13.78
N ARG A 160 -0.04 10.27 -12.73
CA ARG A 160 0.58 10.24 -11.41
C ARG A 160 0.73 8.82 -10.92
N TYR A 161 1.94 8.44 -10.52
CA TYR A 161 2.21 7.14 -9.95
C TYR A 161 2.25 7.22 -8.41
N MET A 162 1.29 6.62 -7.74
CA MET A 162 1.30 6.37 -6.30
C MET A 162 1.53 4.88 -6.04
N ALA A 163 2.65 4.38 -6.55
CA ALA A 163 2.96 2.96 -6.57
C ALA A 163 4.38 2.70 -6.09
N VAL A 164 4.55 1.64 -5.31
CA VAL A 164 5.82 1.15 -4.80
C VAL A 164 6.02 -0.28 -5.27
N LEU A 165 6.90 -0.47 -6.25
CA LEU A 165 7.22 -1.77 -6.81
C LEU A 165 8.49 -2.33 -6.18
N ALA A 166 8.55 -3.63 -5.96
CA ALA A 166 9.76 -4.30 -5.51
C ALA A 166 10.69 -4.55 -6.70
N LYS A 167 11.91 -4.01 -6.64
CA LYS A 167 12.99 -4.33 -7.58
C LYS A 167 13.79 -5.53 -7.11
N GLU A 168 14.01 -5.61 -5.80
CA GLU A 168 14.64 -6.75 -5.15
C GLU A 168 13.56 -7.70 -4.64
N ASN A 169 13.30 -8.80 -5.36
CA ASN A 169 12.37 -9.83 -4.91
C ASN A 169 12.97 -10.66 -3.76
N LYS A 170 12.87 -10.13 -2.55
CA LYS A 170 13.27 -10.81 -1.31
C LYS A 170 12.22 -11.79 -0.80
N LEU A 171 11.02 -11.73 -1.36
CA LEU A 171 9.91 -12.61 -1.01
C LEU A 171 9.80 -13.76 -2.00
N PRO A 172 9.38 -14.96 -1.56
CA PRO A 172 9.15 -16.09 -2.45
C PRO A 172 7.92 -15.86 -3.33
N ASN A 173 7.86 -16.55 -4.48
CA ASN A 173 6.82 -16.37 -5.48
C ASN A 173 5.38 -16.54 -4.97
N ASN A 174 5.16 -17.38 -3.98
CA ASN A 174 3.84 -17.57 -3.36
C ASN A 174 3.38 -16.41 -2.48
N LEU A 175 4.24 -15.43 -2.22
CA LEU A 175 3.91 -14.16 -1.54
C LEU A 175 3.92 -12.97 -2.49
N LEU A 176 4.10 -13.20 -3.79
CA LEU A 176 3.93 -12.22 -4.85
C LEU A 176 2.54 -12.43 -5.45
N PHE A 177 1.85 -11.35 -5.77
CA PHE A 177 0.47 -11.38 -6.26
C PHE A 177 0.17 -10.20 -7.18
N SER A 178 -0.86 -10.34 -7.99
CA SER A 178 -1.42 -9.30 -8.85
C SER A 178 -2.55 -8.53 -8.15
N TYR A 179 -2.91 -7.36 -8.67
CA TYR A 179 -4.09 -6.64 -8.20
C TYR A 179 -5.39 -7.44 -8.41
N THR A 180 -5.42 -8.35 -9.39
CA THR A 180 -6.59 -9.20 -9.64
C THR A 180 -6.82 -10.20 -8.51
N GLU A 181 -5.76 -10.79 -7.96
CA GLU A 181 -5.85 -11.67 -6.78
C GLU A 181 -6.34 -10.89 -5.55
N ILE A 182 -5.91 -9.63 -5.38
CA ILE A 182 -6.45 -8.75 -4.32
C ILE A 182 -7.94 -8.50 -4.51
N LEU A 183 -8.40 -8.25 -5.74
CA LEU A 183 -9.82 -8.09 -6.04
C LEU A 183 -10.60 -9.37 -5.72
N ASP A 184 -10.07 -10.54 -6.05
CA ASP A 184 -10.70 -11.82 -5.77
C ASP A 184 -10.84 -12.03 -4.25
N ASP A 185 -9.78 -11.81 -3.47
CA ASP A 185 -9.80 -11.90 -2.00
C ASP A 185 -10.87 -10.97 -1.38
N LEU A 186 -10.99 -9.74 -1.87
CA LEU A 186 -11.95 -8.75 -1.36
C LEU A 186 -13.40 -9.02 -1.75
N THR A 187 -13.63 -9.88 -2.73
CA THR A 187 -14.98 -10.18 -3.26
C THR A 187 -15.53 -11.53 -2.79
N LEU A 188 -14.66 -12.49 -2.45
CA LEU A 188 -15.05 -13.83 -2.01
C LEU A 188 -15.74 -13.83 -0.63
N VAL A 189 -15.42 -12.89 0.25
CA VAL A 189 -15.91 -12.85 1.65
C VAL A 189 -17.39 -12.45 1.79
N LYS A 190 -18.05 -11.94 0.74
CA LYS A 190 -19.48 -11.58 0.81
C LYS A 190 -20.47 -12.73 0.52
N LYS A 191 -20.00 -13.94 0.27
CA LYS A 191 -20.91 -15.07 -0.05
C LYS A 191 -21.46 -15.81 1.17
N ASP A 192 -21.03 -15.45 2.38
CA ASP A 192 -21.36 -16.17 3.63
C ASP A 192 -22.25 -15.38 4.60
N PHE A 193 -23.07 -14.41 4.10
CA PHE A 193 -24.09 -13.72 4.91
C PHE A 193 -25.41 -13.56 4.17
#